data_6f163c4520a08a27e65a87943b528683
#
_entry.id   6f163c4520a08a27e65a87943b528683
#
_cell.length_a   1.000
_cell.length_b   1.000
_cell.length_c   1.000
_cell.angle_alpha   90.00
_cell.angle_beta   90.00
_cell.angle_gamma   90.00
#
_symmetry.space_group_name_H-M   'P 1'
#
loop_
_entity.id
_entity.type
_entity.pdbx_description
1 polymer ?
#
loop_
_entity_poly.entity_id
_entity_poly.type
_entity_poly.pdbx_seq_one_letter_code
_entity_poly.pdbx_strand_id
1 'polypeptide(L)'
;SLVGSEMCIRDSSLGWWGEGSHIKYLNSDKKKETFDWFTTMYSKNFKNIILVLPYNSEIGFNTEKEIAIDQKGYGLRRDGLGSMWFTENDEKVANEMYGKVLMVGECAYWGGYTAAYEPFKNDTKYSFKSWKDVYNQSFDHAQTYHFNTLDLRTITETKGWTGLAPELVRKFVLNGGYRVYPTYVIMPYEASAGQTVSISHSWRNTGYGYLPNNMKNWNYKYKPAFALFDESGKLVKSWIDEDAEPSQWLSNQRKNYTYEVSLD
;
A
#
# COMPACT_ATOMS: atom_id res chain seq x y z
N SER A 1 7.22 -13.67 -6.33
CA SER A 1 6.52 -12.52 -5.80
C SER A 1 5.67 -12.96 -4.62
N LEU A 2 6.05 -12.52 -3.44
CA LEU A 2 5.42 -12.86 -2.14
C LEU A 2 4.13 -12.07 -1.89
N VAL A 3 3.54 -11.51 -2.91
CA VAL A 3 2.35 -10.64 -2.78
C VAL A 3 1.07 -11.45 -2.49
N GLY A 4 1.12 -12.77 -2.54
CA GLY A 4 -0.08 -13.62 -2.42
C GLY A 4 -0.48 -14.05 -1.00
N SER A 5 0.42 -14.02 -0.04
CA SER A 5 0.13 -14.59 1.30
C SER A 5 -0.18 -13.56 2.38
N GLU A 6 -0.03 -12.28 2.10
CA GLU A 6 -0.26 -11.20 3.06
C GLU A 6 -1.18 -10.13 2.48
N MET A 7 -2.36 -10.57 2.02
CA MET A 7 -3.35 -9.66 1.46
C MET A 7 -4.07 -8.86 2.53
N CYS A 8 -4.45 -7.64 2.19
CA CYS A 8 -5.36 -6.85 3.00
C CYS A 8 -6.80 -7.38 2.85
N ILE A 9 -7.56 -7.35 3.94
CA ILE A 9 -9.00 -7.57 3.91
C ILE A 9 -9.67 -6.21 3.78
N ARG A 10 -10.53 -6.08 2.80
CA ARG A 10 -11.16 -4.80 2.48
C ARG A 10 -12.67 -4.77 2.64
N ASP A 11 -13.36 -5.86 2.78
CA ASP A 11 -14.81 -5.84 2.78
C ASP A 11 -15.40 -5.63 4.17
N SER A 12 -16.37 -4.74 4.22
CA SER A 12 -17.22 -4.55 5.37
C SER A 12 -18.68 -4.77 4.99
N SER A 13 -19.48 -5.24 5.91
CA SER A 13 -20.93 -5.33 5.75
C SER A 13 -21.65 -4.03 6.15
N LEU A 14 -20.92 -2.97 6.40
CA LEU A 14 -21.46 -1.69 6.82
C LEU A 14 -21.68 -0.78 5.62
N GLY A 15 -22.93 -0.38 5.40
CA GLY A 15 -23.32 0.51 4.30
C GLY A 15 -23.43 -0.19 2.94
N TRP A 16 -23.66 0.60 1.90
CA TRP A 16 -23.71 0.10 0.53
C TRP A 16 -22.33 -0.41 0.10
N TRP A 17 -22.32 -1.54 -0.55
CA TRP A 17 -21.09 -2.23 -1.02
C TRP A 17 -20.02 -2.46 0.07
N GLY A 18 -20.40 -2.35 1.33
CA GLY A 18 -19.45 -2.52 2.43
C GLY A 18 -18.43 -1.38 2.59
N GLU A 19 -18.74 -0.19 2.12
CA GLU A 19 -17.83 0.96 2.10
C GLU A 19 -18.05 1.94 3.26
N GLY A 20 -18.91 1.61 4.21
CA GLY A 20 -19.25 2.50 5.31
C GLY A 20 -20.10 3.71 4.89
N SER A 21 -20.52 3.75 3.61
CA SER A 21 -21.35 4.82 3.05
C SER A 21 -22.85 4.50 3.14
N HIS A 22 -23.71 5.53 3.09
CA HIS A 22 -25.17 5.37 3.08
C HIS A 22 -25.73 4.58 4.29
N ILE A 23 -25.13 4.76 5.47
CA ILE A 23 -25.62 4.17 6.74
C ILE A 23 -26.69 5.03 7.39
N LYS A 24 -27.64 5.53 6.59
CA LYS A 24 -28.72 6.42 7.02
C LYS A 24 -29.70 5.79 8.02
N TYR A 25 -29.70 4.47 8.11
CA TYR A 25 -30.50 3.73 9.09
C TYR A 25 -29.93 3.82 10.52
N LEU A 26 -28.75 4.37 10.71
CA LEU A 26 -28.17 4.62 12.02
C LEU A 26 -28.28 6.10 12.38
N ASN A 27 -28.66 6.38 13.63
CA ASN A 27 -28.57 7.72 14.20
C ASN A 27 -27.09 8.15 14.30
N SER A 28 -26.82 9.46 14.27
CA SER A 28 -25.46 10.01 14.32
C SER A 28 -24.61 9.44 15.46
N ASP A 29 -25.20 9.37 16.66
CA ASP A 29 -24.52 8.85 17.85
C ASP A 29 -24.17 7.35 17.74
N LYS A 30 -25.00 6.59 17.02
CA LYS A 30 -24.79 5.15 16.80
C LYS A 30 -23.82 4.83 15.67
N LYS A 31 -23.58 5.76 14.75
CA LYS A 31 -22.62 5.54 13.65
C LYS A 31 -21.21 5.32 14.17
N LYS A 32 -20.75 6.18 15.08
CA LYS A 32 -19.40 6.05 15.69
C LYS A 32 -19.27 4.75 16.49
N GLU A 33 -20.26 4.42 17.31
CA GLU A 33 -20.29 3.19 18.12
C GLU A 33 -20.26 1.94 17.22
N THR A 34 -21.10 1.92 16.18
CA THR A 34 -21.15 0.81 15.22
C THR A 34 -19.85 0.66 14.45
N PHE A 35 -19.25 1.76 14.02
CA PHE A 35 -17.97 1.76 13.34
C PHE A 35 -16.84 1.23 14.25
N ASP A 36 -16.79 1.66 15.50
CA ASP A 36 -15.81 1.18 16.48
C ASP A 36 -15.98 -0.32 16.76
N TRP A 37 -17.22 -0.77 16.99
CA TRP A 37 -17.53 -2.19 17.17
C TRP A 37 -17.10 -3.01 15.96
N PHE A 38 -17.47 -2.57 14.76
CA PHE A 38 -17.17 -3.25 13.51
C PHE A 38 -15.66 -3.39 13.29
N THR A 39 -14.91 -2.29 13.35
CA THR A 39 -13.46 -2.29 13.18
C THR A 39 -12.75 -3.10 14.27
N THR A 40 -13.31 -3.12 15.49
CA THR A 40 -12.80 -3.94 16.59
C THR A 40 -13.00 -5.43 16.31
N MET A 41 -14.15 -5.83 15.79
CA MET A 41 -14.43 -7.22 15.44
C MET A 41 -13.40 -7.79 14.46
N TYR A 42 -13.12 -7.05 13.38
CA TYR A 42 -12.12 -7.48 12.40
C TYR A 42 -10.69 -7.47 12.97
N SER A 43 -10.28 -6.41 13.64
CA SER A 43 -8.92 -6.31 14.18
C SER A 43 -8.60 -7.35 15.26
N LYS A 44 -9.60 -7.81 15.99
CA LYS A 44 -9.42 -8.90 16.98
C LYS A 44 -9.21 -10.26 16.32
N ASN A 45 -9.84 -10.51 15.18
CA ASN A 45 -9.82 -11.81 14.49
C ASN A 45 -8.72 -11.92 13.44
N PHE A 46 -8.26 -10.83 12.85
CA PHE A 46 -7.27 -10.82 11.78
C PHE A 46 -6.02 -10.05 12.22
N LYS A 47 -5.15 -10.71 13.00
CA LYS A 47 -3.97 -10.08 13.61
C LYS A 47 -2.75 -9.99 12.68
N ASN A 48 -2.63 -10.90 11.72
CA ASN A 48 -1.46 -11.03 10.86
C ASN A 48 -1.66 -10.47 9.44
N ILE A 49 -2.85 -9.93 9.18
CA ILE A 49 -3.24 -9.37 7.89
C ILE A 49 -3.50 -7.88 8.07
N ILE A 50 -2.98 -7.06 7.16
CA ILE A 50 -3.28 -5.64 7.16
C ILE A 50 -4.74 -5.45 6.74
N LEU A 51 -5.51 -4.84 7.61
CA LEU A 51 -6.88 -4.43 7.33
C LEU A 51 -6.86 -3.03 6.71
N VAL A 52 -7.69 -2.79 5.72
CA VAL A 52 -7.85 -1.46 5.12
C VAL A 52 -9.30 -1.00 5.23
N LEU A 53 -9.48 0.28 5.29
CA LEU A 53 -10.75 0.94 5.56
C LEU A 53 -11.02 2.00 4.49
N PRO A 54 -12.21 2.02 3.88
CA PRO A 54 -12.65 3.18 3.10
C PRO A 54 -12.80 4.41 4.02
N TYR A 55 -12.24 5.55 3.61
CA TYR A 55 -12.23 6.75 4.45
C TYR A 55 -13.17 7.86 3.97
N ASN A 56 -14.18 7.52 3.23
CA ASN A 56 -15.22 8.45 2.78
C ASN A 56 -16.54 8.22 3.51
N SER A 57 -16.49 7.75 4.75
CA SER A 57 -17.68 7.44 5.51
C SER A 57 -18.39 8.69 6.04
N GLU A 58 -19.60 8.46 6.51
CA GLU A 58 -20.46 9.51 7.05
C GLU A 58 -20.08 9.98 8.47
N ILE A 59 -19.05 9.39 9.09
CA ILE A 59 -18.57 9.82 10.42
C ILE A 59 -17.35 10.74 10.37
N GLY A 60 -16.78 10.90 9.18
CA GLY A 60 -15.66 11.80 8.92
C GLY A 60 -14.28 11.20 9.18
N PHE A 61 -13.33 11.57 8.34
CA PHE A 61 -12.00 10.99 8.31
C PHE A 61 -11.25 11.08 9.66
N ASN A 62 -11.32 12.19 10.36
CA ASN A 62 -10.60 12.33 11.64
C ASN A 62 -11.07 11.30 12.68
N THR A 63 -12.36 11.03 12.74
CA THR A 63 -12.95 10.03 13.65
C THR A 63 -12.55 8.61 13.20
N GLU A 64 -12.60 8.34 11.90
CA GLU A 64 -12.17 7.06 11.34
C GLU A 64 -10.71 6.80 11.58
N LYS A 65 -9.86 7.82 11.35
CA LYS A 65 -8.42 7.76 11.61
C LYS A 65 -8.13 7.42 13.07
N GLU A 66 -8.72 8.14 14.01
CA GLU A 66 -8.55 7.88 15.44
C GLU A 66 -8.92 6.43 15.80
N ILE A 67 -10.11 5.99 15.39
CA ILE A 67 -10.66 4.69 15.80
C ILE A 67 -9.97 3.52 15.09
N ALA A 68 -9.81 3.58 13.79
CA ALA A 68 -9.33 2.43 13.02
C ALA A 68 -7.82 2.48 12.78
N ILE A 69 -7.26 3.61 12.38
CA ILE A 69 -5.84 3.71 12.04
C ILE A 69 -5.00 3.77 13.31
N ASP A 70 -5.19 4.80 14.12
CA ASP A 70 -4.31 5.07 15.26
C ASP A 70 -4.45 4.00 16.37
N GLN A 71 -5.69 3.58 16.68
CA GLN A 71 -5.92 2.61 17.75
C GLN A 71 -5.78 1.15 17.29
N LYS A 72 -6.15 0.80 16.03
CA LYS A 72 -6.26 -0.59 15.57
C LYS A 72 -5.29 -0.98 14.45
N GLY A 73 -4.61 0.00 13.82
CA GLY A 73 -3.58 -0.25 12.81
C GLY A 73 -4.12 -0.57 11.41
N TYR A 74 -5.27 -0.03 11.05
CA TYR A 74 -5.79 -0.12 9.69
C TYR A 74 -4.97 0.69 8.70
N GLY A 75 -4.91 0.24 7.45
CA GLY A 75 -4.57 1.05 6.29
C GLY A 75 -5.79 1.72 5.69
N LEU A 76 -5.60 2.38 4.57
CA LEU A 76 -6.64 3.10 3.84
C LEU A 76 -6.98 2.44 2.52
N ARG A 77 -8.26 2.44 2.18
CA ARG A 77 -8.77 2.20 0.84
C ARG A 77 -9.46 3.46 0.33
N ARG A 78 -9.21 3.82 -0.90
CA ARG A 78 -9.92 4.90 -1.59
C ARG A 78 -10.31 4.46 -2.99
N ASP A 79 -11.58 4.51 -3.28
CA ASP A 79 -12.12 4.37 -4.63
C ASP A 79 -12.17 5.72 -5.36
N GLY A 80 -12.67 5.72 -6.57
CA GLY A 80 -12.84 6.95 -7.34
C GLY A 80 -11.55 7.54 -7.89
N LEU A 81 -10.42 6.81 -7.85
CA LEU A 81 -9.18 7.27 -8.47
C LEU A 81 -9.41 7.55 -9.96
N GLY A 82 -8.94 8.70 -10.41
CA GLY A 82 -9.11 9.15 -11.78
C GLY A 82 -10.46 9.80 -12.07
N SER A 83 -11.18 10.31 -11.07
CA SER A 83 -12.46 10.97 -11.26
C SER A 83 -12.65 12.19 -10.35
N MET A 84 -13.78 12.89 -10.55
CA MET A 84 -14.22 13.98 -9.69
C MET A 84 -14.46 13.57 -8.23
N TRP A 85 -14.64 12.27 -7.96
CA TRP A 85 -14.84 11.77 -6.60
C TRP A 85 -13.54 11.71 -5.79
N PHE A 86 -12.39 11.75 -6.45
CA PHE A 86 -11.11 11.92 -5.78
C PHE A 86 -10.83 13.42 -5.66
N THR A 87 -11.16 13.96 -4.49
CA THR A 87 -11.20 15.40 -4.21
C THR A 87 -9.84 15.91 -3.71
N GLU A 88 -9.68 17.23 -3.63
CA GLU A 88 -8.50 17.84 -3.00
C GLU A 88 -8.30 17.39 -1.53
N ASN A 89 -9.39 17.09 -0.83
CA ASN A 89 -9.27 16.55 0.53
C ASN A 89 -8.70 15.15 0.53
N ASP A 90 -9.09 14.31 -0.45
CA ASP A 90 -8.53 12.97 -0.61
C ASP A 90 -7.04 13.00 -0.97
N GLU A 91 -6.64 13.96 -1.79
CA GLU A 91 -5.24 14.23 -2.12
C GLU A 91 -4.42 14.58 -0.88
N LYS A 92 -4.94 15.46 -0.03
CA LYS A 92 -4.31 15.84 1.26
C LYS A 92 -4.18 14.63 2.19
N VAL A 93 -5.25 13.84 2.32
CA VAL A 93 -5.24 12.63 3.15
C VAL A 93 -4.23 11.61 2.63
N ALA A 94 -4.19 11.36 1.32
CA ALA A 94 -3.23 10.43 0.73
C ALA A 94 -1.78 10.87 0.99
N ASN A 95 -1.48 12.15 0.78
CA ASN A 95 -0.14 12.71 1.07
C ASN A 95 0.21 12.62 2.56
N GLU A 96 -0.73 12.88 3.47
CA GLU A 96 -0.52 12.76 4.91
C GLU A 96 -0.23 11.31 5.32
N MET A 97 -0.90 10.35 4.71
CA MET A 97 -0.83 8.93 5.08
C MET A 97 0.31 8.17 4.39
N TYR A 98 0.94 8.73 3.37
CA TYR A 98 2.09 8.11 2.70
C TYR A 98 3.24 7.84 3.67
N GLY A 99 3.74 6.62 3.65
CA GLY A 99 4.79 6.15 4.58
C GLY A 99 4.30 5.83 5.99
N LYS A 100 3.02 6.05 6.29
CA LYS A 100 2.42 5.74 7.60
C LYS A 100 1.54 4.51 7.55
N VAL A 101 0.73 4.35 6.49
CA VAL A 101 -0.20 3.23 6.33
C VAL A 101 -0.25 2.74 4.88
N LEU A 102 -0.57 1.46 4.72
CA LEU A 102 -0.86 0.88 3.41
C LEU A 102 -2.07 1.60 2.77
N MET A 103 -1.95 1.98 1.52
CA MET A 103 -3.03 2.57 0.74
C MET A 103 -3.41 1.70 -0.46
N VAL A 104 -4.68 1.35 -0.53
CA VAL A 104 -5.29 0.56 -1.61
C VAL A 104 -6.15 1.47 -2.46
N GLY A 105 -5.89 1.53 -3.76
CA GLY A 105 -6.63 2.34 -4.72
C GLY A 105 -7.60 1.51 -5.54
N GLU A 106 -8.73 2.11 -5.88
CA GLU A 106 -9.71 1.55 -6.81
C GLU A 106 -10.07 2.59 -7.86
N CYS A 107 -10.11 2.15 -9.13
CA CYS A 107 -10.44 3.03 -10.24
C CYS A 107 -11.88 3.53 -10.14
N ALA A 108 -12.08 4.76 -10.60
CA ALA A 108 -13.42 5.24 -10.89
C ALA A 108 -14.02 4.54 -12.12
N TYR A 109 -15.34 4.66 -12.28
CA TYR A 109 -16.04 4.29 -13.50
C TYR A 109 -15.81 2.84 -13.93
N TRP A 110 -16.22 1.88 -13.12
CA TRP A 110 -16.17 0.47 -13.45
C TRP A 110 -17.11 0.10 -14.60
N GLY A 111 -16.84 -1.00 -15.26
CA GLY A 111 -17.70 -1.60 -16.28
C GLY A 111 -17.43 -1.13 -17.71
N GLY A 112 -16.41 -0.31 -17.95
CA GLY A 112 -16.09 0.20 -19.25
C GLY A 112 -15.24 -0.70 -20.11
N TYR A 113 -15.78 -1.11 -21.15
CA TYR A 113 -15.13 -1.66 -22.34
C TYR A 113 -16.11 -1.67 -23.51
N THR A 114 -17.38 -1.48 -23.21
CA THR A 114 -18.41 -1.42 -24.26
C THR A 114 -18.64 0.04 -24.63
N ALA A 115 -18.60 0.37 -25.89
CA ALA A 115 -18.84 1.70 -26.43
C ALA A 115 -20.21 2.32 -26.07
N ALA A 116 -21.09 1.56 -25.42
CA ALA A 116 -22.43 1.97 -25.05
C ALA A 116 -22.55 2.60 -23.65
N TYR A 117 -21.54 2.47 -22.79
CA TYR A 117 -21.58 2.97 -21.43
C TYR A 117 -20.35 3.81 -21.11
N GLU A 118 -20.52 5.11 -21.05
CA GLU A 118 -19.46 6.10 -20.86
C GLU A 118 -19.79 7.06 -19.70
N PRO A 119 -19.91 6.53 -18.45
CA PRO A 119 -20.31 7.33 -17.29
C PRO A 119 -19.33 8.46 -16.98
N PHE A 120 -18.09 8.36 -17.43
CA PHE A 120 -17.07 9.38 -17.28
C PHE A 120 -17.36 10.67 -18.05
N LYS A 121 -18.28 10.67 -19.01
CA LYS A 121 -18.73 11.88 -19.70
C LYS A 121 -19.44 12.86 -18.79
N ASN A 122 -19.94 12.40 -17.65
CA ASN A 122 -20.55 13.24 -16.62
C ASN A 122 -19.55 13.72 -15.56
N ASP A 123 -18.26 13.44 -15.72
CA ASP A 123 -17.24 13.95 -14.80
C ASP A 123 -17.12 15.46 -14.93
N THR A 124 -17.21 16.18 -13.81
CA THR A 124 -17.14 17.64 -13.78
C THR A 124 -15.74 18.19 -13.54
N LYS A 125 -14.81 17.32 -13.10
CA LYS A 125 -13.41 17.69 -12.84
C LYS A 125 -12.55 17.48 -14.10
N TYR A 126 -12.85 16.42 -14.88
CA TYR A 126 -12.08 16.03 -16.04
C TYR A 126 -12.95 15.95 -17.32
N SER A 127 -12.40 16.37 -18.44
CA SER A 127 -13.06 16.33 -19.76
C SER A 127 -12.67 15.06 -20.52
N PHE A 128 -13.02 13.89 -19.99
CA PHE A 128 -12.69 12.61 -20.60
C PHE A 128 -13.41 12.39 -21.94
N LYS A 129 -12.67 11.88 -22.92
CA LYS A 129 -13.19 11.55 -24.26
C LYS A 129 -13.26 10.02 -24.47
N SER A 130 -12.50 9.27 -23.69
CA SER A 130 -12.38 7.82 -23.85
C SER A 130 -12.08 7.13 -22.52
N TRP A 131 -12.31 5.82 -22.49
CA TRP A 131 -11.86 4.98 -21.36
C TRP A 131 -10.36 5.03 -21.13
N LYS A 132 -9.57 5.22 -22.19
CA LYS A 132 -8.12 5.37 -22.04
C LYS A 132 -7.76 6.62 -21.23
N ASP A 133 -8.50 7.70 -21.37
CA ASP A 133 -8.27 8.92 -20.58
C ASP A 133 -8.56 8.66 -19.10
N VAL A 134 -9.63 7.93 -18.80
CA VAL A 134 -9.95 7.51 -17.42
C VAL A 134 -8.83 6.65 -16.84
N TYR A 135 -8.33 5.68 -17.59
CA TYR A 135 -7.24 4.80 -17.12
C TYR A 135 -5.94 5.58 -16.90
N ASN A 136 -5.60 6.50 -17.78
CA ASN A 136 -4.45 7.38 -17.61
C ASN A 136 -4.57 8.19 -16.31
N GLN A 137 -5.72 8.80 -16.05
CA GLN A 137 -5.93 9.61 -14.86
C GLN A 137 -5.95 8.75 -13.57
N SER A 138 -6.56 7.55 -13.61
CA SER A 138 -6.55 6.63 -12.49
C SER A 138 -5.14 6.15 -12.14
N PHE A 139 -4.35 5.85 -13.17
CA PHE A 139 -2.94 5.47 -13.02
C PHE A 139 -2.12 6.64 -12.46
N ASP A 140 -2.32 7.85 -12.98
CA ASP A 140 -1.64 9.06 -12.51
C ASP A 140 -1.91 9.32 -11.03
N HIS A 141 -3.17 9.23 -10.59
CA HIS A 141 -3.51 9.33 -9.17
C HIS A 141 -2.83 8.24 -8.34
N ALA A 142 -2.88 6.98 -8.78
CA ALA A 142 -2.25 5.89 -8.04
C ALA A 142 -0.75 6.07 -7.87
N GLN A 143 -0.07 6.58 -8.91
CA GLN A 143 1.36 6.87 -8.88
C GLN A 143 1.67 8.11 -8.03
N THR A 144 0.97 9.22 -8.28
CA THR A 144 1.23 10.53 -7.65
C THR A 144 0.98 10.49 -6.15
N TYR A 145 -0.08 9.81 -5.73
CA TYR A 145 -0.47 9.71 -4.33
C TYR A 145 0.00 8.40 -3.65
N HIS A 146 0.93 7.70 -4.29
CA HIS A 146 1.66 6.58 -3.71
C HIS A 146 0.81 5.39 -3.26
N PHE A 147 -0.26 5.07 -3.98
CA PHE A 147 -1.06 3.89 -3.68
C PHE A 147 -0.26 2.60 -3.90
N ASN A 148 -0.32 1.71 -2.93
CA ASN A 148 0.38 0.43 -3.00
C ASN A 148 -0.24 -0.53 -4.01
N THR A 149 -1.56 -0.48 -4.16
CA THR A 149 -2.31 -1.32 -5.10
C THR A 149 -3.30 -0.48 -5.89
N LEU A 150 -3.60 -0.94 -7.09
CA LEU A 150 -4.67 -0.44 -7.93
C LEU A 150 -5.53 -1.63 -8.33
N ASP A 151 -6.79 -1.63 -7.92
CA ASP A 151 -7.68 -2.77 -8.05
C ASP A 151 -8.39 -2.80 -9.41
N LEU A 152 -8.35 -3.96 -10.06
CA LEU A 152 -9.10 -4.27 -11.28
C LEU A 152 -10.24 -5.22 -10.91
N ARG A 153 -11.37 -4.67 -10.50
CA ARG A 153 -12.47 -5.34 -9.80
C ARG A 153 -13.19 -6.45 -10.55
N THR A 154 -13.36 -6.30 -11.85
CA THR A 154 -14.16 -7.21 -12.67
C THR A 154 -13.43 -7.65 -13.93
N ILE A 155 -13.89 -8.77 -14.52
CA ILE A 155 -13.35 -9.25 -15.81
C ILE A 155 -13.49 -8.18 -16.89
N THR A 156 -14.61 -7.46 -16.92
CA THR A 156 -14.87 -6.40 -17.92
C THR A 156 -13.89 -5.25 -17.76
N GLU A 157 -13.66 -4.80 -16.53
CA GLU A 157 -12.68 -3.75 -16.24
C GLU A 157 -11.26 -4.22 -16.57
N THR A 158 -10.88 -5.43 -16.18
CA THR A 158 -9.58 -6.02 -16.52
C THR A 158 -9.36 -6.05 -18.03
N LYS A 159 -10.37 -6.47 -18.82
CA LYS A 159 -10.32 -6.44 -20.29
C LYS A 159 -10.18 -5.01 -20.83
N GLY A 160 -10.84 -4.03 -20.22
CA GLY A 160 -10.70 -2.62 -20.56
C GLY A 160 -9.26 -2.13 -20.40
N TRP A 161 -8.69 -2.33 -19.22
CA TRP A 161 -7.30 -1.96 -18.91
C TRP A 161 -6.31 -2.66 -19.85
N THR A 162 -6.40 -3.98 -19.98
CA THR A 162 -5.45 -4.76 -20.79
C THR A 162 -5.61 -4.54 -22.30
N GLY A 163 -6.81 -4.18 -22.77
CA GLY A 163 -7.09 -3.90 -24.18
C GLY A 163 -6.79 -2.46 -24.60
N LEU A 164 -7.08 -1.47 -23.76
CA LEU A 164 -6.99 -0.05 -24.10
C LEU A 164 -5.74 0.64 -23.54
N ALA A 165 -5.19 0.14 -22.44
CA ALA A 165 -4.03 0.73 -21.76
C ALA A 165 -3.05 -0.33 -21.22
N PRO A 166 -2.63 -1.33 -22.04
CA PRO A 166 -1.75 -2.41 -21.58
C PRO A 166 -0.41 -1.89 -21.08
N GLU A 167 0.06 -0.75 -21.59
CA GLU A 167 1.27 -0.10 -21.11
C GLU A 167 1.17 0.40 -19.67
N LEU A 168 0.00 0.87 -19.25
CA LEU A 168 -0.23 1.29 -17.85
C LEU A 168 -0.27 0.09 -16.92
N VAL A 169 -0.95 -0.99 -17.33
CA VAL A 169 -0.94 -2.26 -16.59
C VAL A 169 0.50 -2.74 -16.39
N ARG A 170 1.30 -2.76 -17.47
CA ARG A 170 2.71 -3.16 -17.39
C ARG A 170 3.51 -2.26 -16.46
N LYS A 171 3.34 -0.94 -16.54
CA LYS A 171 3.99 0.00 -15.64
C LYS A 171 3.62 -0.25 -14.18
N PHE A 172 2.33 -0.51 -13.90
CA PHE A 172 1.90 -0.77 -12.52
C PHE A 172 2.42 -2.12 -12.02
N VAL A 173 2.42 -3.17 -12.84
CA VAL A 173 3.01 -4.47 -12.48
C VAL A 173 4.49 -4.33 -12.14
N LEU A 174 5.24 -3.50 -12.87
CA LEU A 174 6.65 -3.30 -12.64
C LEU A 174 6.96 -2.41 -11.42
N ASN A 175 6.16 -1.37 -11.19
CA ASN A 175 6.48 -0.31 -10.23
C ASN A 175 5.40 -0.09 -9.16
N GLY A 176 4.25 -0.75 -9.23
CA GLY A 176 3.22 -0.66 -8.19
C GLY A 176 3.68 -1.29 -6.88
N GLY A 177 3.14 -0.80 -5.76
CA GLY A 177 3.58 -1.20 -4.44
C GLY A 177 5.01 -0.77 -4.13
N TYR A 178 5.75 -1.59 -3.43
CA TYR A 178 7.17 -1.36 -3.14
C TYR A 178 8.07 -2.26 -4.00
N ARG A 179 9.24 -1.73 -4.38
CA ARG A 179 10.29 -2.42 -5.15
C ARG A 179 11.64 -2.07 -4.51
N VAL A 180 11.95 -2.79 -3.45
CA VAL A 180 13.11 -2.54 -2.60
C VAL A 180 14.29 -3.37 -3.08
N TYR A 181 15.47 -2.73 -3.18
CA TYR A 181 16.71 -3.42 -3.51
C TYR A 181 17.92 -2.69 -2.91
N PRO A 182 19.01 -3.42 -2.62
CA PRO A 182 20.27 -2.80 -2.23
C PRO A 182 20.90 -2.11 -3.43
N THR A 183 21.31 -0.85 -3.28
CA THR A 183 22.03 -0.13 -4.34
C THR A 183 23.52 -0.37 -4.29
N TYR A 184 24.06 -0.64 -3.11
CA TYR A 184 25.39 -1.18 -2.88
C TYR A 184 25.47 -1.91 -1.54
N VAL A 185 26.43 -2.81 -1.44
CA VAL A 185 26.93 -3.39 -0.19
C VAL A 185 28.45 -3.38 -0.28
N ILE A 186 29.09 -2.78 0.71
CA ILE A 186 30.56 -2.69 0.81
C ILE A 186 30.95 -3.38 2.11
N MET A 187 31.83 -4.37 2.00
CA MET A 187 32.39 -5.12 3.12
C MET A 187 33.81 -5.54 2.80
N PRO A 188 34.65 -5.88 3.80
CA PRO A 188 35.95 -6.45 3.55
C PRO A 188 35.89 -7.72 2.68
N TYR A 189 36.89 -7.89 1.79
CA TYR A 189 36.97 -9.08 0.95
C TYR A 189 37.36 -10.34 1.77
N GLU A 190 38.18 -10.15 2.82
CA GLU A 190 38.61 -11.19 3.73
C GLU A 190 38.46 -10.73 5.17
N ALA A 191 38.16 -11.67 6.05
CA ALA A 191 38.14 -11.45 7.48
C ALA A 191 38.46 -12.76 8.23
N SER A 192 38.97 -12.63 9.44
CA SER A 192 39.32 -13.78 10.29
C SER A 192 38.27 -13.98 11.38
N ALA A 193 38.14 -15.18 11.89
CA ALA A 193 37.34 -15.47 13.08
C ALA A 193 37.78 -14.57 14.25
N GLY A 194 36.82 -14.11 15.04
CA GLY A 194 37.03 -13.19 16.14
C GLY A 194 37.18 -11.72 15.76
N GLN A 195 37.13 -11.38 14.47
CA GLN A 195 37.11 -9.98 14.02
C GLN A 195 35.71 -9.39 14.00
N THR A 196 35.64 -8.07 14.22
CA THR A 196 34.46 -7.28 13.88
C THR A 196 34.69 -6.64 12.52
N VAL A 197 33.74 -6.79 11.61
CA VAL A 197 33.76 -6.21 10.28
C VAL A 197 32.61 -5.22 10.10
N SER A 198 32.92 -4.12 9.44
CA SER A 198 31.92 -3.09 9.11
C SER A 198 31.36 -3.35 7.73
N ILE A 199 30.03 -3.41 7.63
CA ILE A 199 29.28 -3.56 6.38
C ILE A 199 28.51 -2.27 6.12
N SER A 200 28.90 -1.53 5.08
CA SER A 200 28.14 -0.37 4.61
C SER A 200 27.17 -0.81 3.53
N HIS A 201 25.90 -0.47 3.69
CA HIS A 201 24.87 -0.84 2.72
C HIS A 201 23.88 0.30 2.48
N SER A 202 23.26 0.27 1.31
CA SER A 202 22.30 1.29 0.90
C SER A 202 21.11 0.68 0.19
N TRP A 203 19.95 1.17 0.47
CA TRP A 203 18.68 0.67 -0.06
C TRP A 203 17.91 1.75 -0.79
N ARG A 204 17.15 1.33 -1.79
CA ARG A 204 16.25 2.18 -2.55
C ARG A 204 14.94 1.44 -2.82
N ASN A 205 13.85 2.18 -2.76
CA ASN A 205 12.55 1.74 -3.23
C ASN A 205 12.22 2.45 -4.54
N THR A 206 12.04 1.72 -5.64
CA THR A 206 11.59 2.27 -6.92
C THR A 206 10.11 2.06 -7.17
N GLY A 207 9.41 1.44 -6.22
CA GLY A 207 7.96 1.30 -6.27
C GLY A 207 7.25 2.63 -6.03
N TYR A 208 6.01 2.72 -6.47
CA TYR A 208 5.17 3.90 -6.23
C TYR A 208 4.75 4.03 -4.77
N GLY A 209 4.40 2.91 -4.15
CA GLY A 209 4.05 2.84 -2.74
C GLY A 209 5.26 2.62 -1.82
N TYR A 210 5.01 2.21 -0.60
CA TYR A 210 6.06 1.91 0.38
C TYR A 210 5.85 0.53 1.02
N LEU A 211 6.87 0.00 1.67
CA LEU A 211 6.79 -1.25 2.42
C LEU A 211 6.18 -0.95 3.80
N PRO A 212 4.97 -1.44 4.12
CA PRO A 212 4.23 -1.06 5.32
C PRO A 212 4.70 -1.78 6.59
N ASN A 213 6.01 -1.86 6.80
CA ASN A 213 6.65 -2.59 7.88
C ASN A 213 6.35 -2.01 9.27
N ASN A 214 6.08 -0.70 9.33
CA ASN A 214 5.70 0.04 10.53
C ASN A 214 4.25 -0.19 10.99
N MET A 215 3.42 -0.84 10.17
CA MET A 215 2.04 -1.09 10.57
C MET A 215 1.95 -2.13 11.68
N LYS A 216 0.97 -1.95 12.57
CA LYS A 216 0.77 -2.76 13.77
C LYS A 216 0.77 -4.27 13.52
N ASN A 217 0.17 -4.72 12.42
CA ASN A 217 0.08 -6.13 12.06
C ASN A 217 1.43 -6.74 11.64
N TRP A 218 2.33 -5.92 11.13
CA TRP A 218 3.68 -6.35 10.74
C TRP A 218 4.73 -6.01 11.80
N ASN A 219 4.51 -4.99 12.60
CA ASN A 219 5.30 -4.64 13.76
C ASN A 219 6.82 -4.71 13.54
N TYR A 220 7.29 -4.10 12.45
CA TYR A 220 8.71 -4.02 12.08
C TYR A 220 9.42 -5.37 11.85
N LYS A 221 8.65 -6.40 11.46
CA LYS A 221 9.15 -7.78 11.33
C LYS A 221 10.16 -8.00 10.18
N TYR A 222 10.18 -7.14 9.18
CA TYR A 222 11.08 -7.24 8.04
C TYR A 222 12.30 -6.35 8.25
N LYS A 223 13.48 -6.98 8.23
CA LYS A 223 14.77 -6.31 8.41
C LYS A 223 15.77 -6.85 7.41
N PRO A 224 16.76 -6.05 6.97
CA PRO A 224 17.94 -6.58 6.30
C PRO A 224 18.69 -7.54 7.20
N ALA A 225 19.22 -8.59 6.61
CA ALA A 225 20.04 -9.54 7.32
C ALA A 225 21.29 -9.89 6.49
N PHE A 226 22.37 -10.14 7.18
CA PHE A 226 23.61 -10.67 6.61
C PHE A 226 23.77 -12.11 7.06
N ALA A 227 24.22 -12.98 6.16
CA ALA A 227 24.34 -14.39 6.43
C ALA A 227 25.72 -14.91 5.98
N LEU A 228 26.35 -15.68 6.85
CA LEU A 228 27.58 -16.40 6.56
C LEU A 228 27.24 -17.85 6.23
N PHE A 229 27.76 -18.35 5.12
CA PHE A 229 27.61 -19.73 4.68
C PHE A 229 28.95 -20.40 4.62
N ASP A 230 28.99 -21.71 4.87
CA ASP A 230 30.18 -22.53 4.62
C ASP A 230 30.32 -22.89 3.13
N GLU A 231 31.40 -23.58 2.77
CA GLU A 231 31.69 -24.00 1.39
C GLU A 231 30.62 -24.94 0.80
N SER A 232 29.86 -25.62 1.64
CA SER A 232 28.73 -26.47 1.22
C SER A 232 27.40 -25.68 1.03
N GLY A 233 27.40 -24.38 1.30
CA GLY A 233 26.21 -23.55 1.25
C GLY A 233 25.29 -23.64 2.48
N LYS A 234 25.77 -24.24 3.57
CA LYS A 234 25.04 -24.32 4.83
C LYS A 234 25.20 -23.02 5.62
N LEU A 235 24.10 -22.51 6.14
CA LEU A 235 24.10 -21.32 7.01
C LEU A 235 24.92 -21.60 8.29
N VAL A 236 25.93 -20.78 8.52
CA VAL A 236 26.78 -20.83 9.73
C VAL A 236 26.22 -19.84 10.77
N LYS A 237 26.02 -18.58 10.36
CA LYS A 237 25.55 -17.51 11.24
C LYS A 237 24.78 -16.46 10.45
N SER A 238 23.90 -15.76 11.11
CA SER A 238 23.22 -14.58 10.53
C SER A 238 23.12 -13.44 11.54
N TRP A 239 23.09 -12.23 11.01
CA TRP A 239 22.97 -10.99 11.77
C TRP A 239 21.87 -10.14 11.14
N ILE A 240 21.06 -9.52 11.98
CA ILE A 240 19.95 -8.67 11.55
C ILE A 240 20.32 -7.22 11.87
N ASP A 241 20.23 -6.35 10.87
CA ASP A 241 20.37 -4.92 11.08
C ASP A 241 19.06 -4.33 11.56
N GLU A 242 18.92 -4.17 12.86
CA GLU A 242 17.72 -3.64 13.50
C GLU A 242 17.52 -2.14 13.25
N ASP A 243 18.56 -1.40 12.89
CA ASP A 243 18.50 0.04 12.63
C ASP A 243 17.98 0.36 11.22
N ALA A 244 18.11 -0.61 10.29
CA ALA A 244 17.61 -0.46 8.95
C ALA A 244 16.09 -0.73 8.89
N GLU A 245 15.32 0.34 8.68
CA GLU A 245 13.86 0.27 8.72
C GLU A 245 13.23 0.47 7.31
N PRO A 246 12.74 -0.63 6.70
CA PRO A 246 12.20 -0.61 5.33
C PRO A 246 11.00 0.32 5.09
N SER A 247 10.18 0.60 6.10
CA SER A 247 9.06 1.54 5.95
C SER A 247 9.51 2.99 5.70
N GLN A 248 10.77 3.30 6.00
CA GLN A 248 11.35 4.60 5.73
C GLN A 248 11.97 4.72 4.32
N TRP A 249 11.99 3.63 3.55
CA TRP A 249 12.50 3.64 2.18
C TRP A 249 11.39 4.05 1.23
N LEU A 250 11.09 5.35 1.25
CA LEU A 250 10.04 5.93 0.43
C LEU A 250 10.46 5.99 -1.04
N SER A 251 9.50 6.18 -1.93
CA SER A 251 9.71 6.14 -3.38
C SER A 251 10.87 7.02 -3.82
N ASN A 252 11.82 6.41 -4.54
CA ASN A 252 13.04 7.03 -5.08
C ASN A 252 14.04 7.59 -4.06
N GLN A 253 13.79 7.49 -2.77
CA GLN A 253 14.75 7.87 -1.74
C GLN A 253 15.80 6.77 -1.54
N ARG A 254 17.04 7.19 -1.26
CA ARG A 254 18.13 6.31 -0.86
C ARG A 254 18.36 6.45 0.64
N LYS A 255 18.54 5.33 1.32
CA LYS A 255 18.93 5.26 2.74
C LYS A 255 20.21 4.46 2.89
N ASN A 256 21.16 5.00 3.63
CA ASN A 256 22.47 4.40 3.86
C ASN A 256 22.57 3.98 5.32
N TYR A 257 23.21 2.84 5.54
CA TYR A 257 23.42 2.24 6.86
C TYR A 257 24.85 1.70 6.95
N THR A 258 25.31 1.56 8.17
CA THR A 258 26.56 0.84 8.48
C THR A 258 26.26 -0.10 9.64
N TYR A 259 26.59 -1.36 9.48
CA TYR A 259 26.34 -2.41 10.45
C TYR A 259 27.62 -3.15 10.81
N GLU A 260 27.88 -3.33 12.11
CA GLU A 260 29.04 -4.04 12.61
C GLU A 260 28.69 -5.52 12.86
N VAL A 261 29.44 -6.42 12.24
CA VAL A 261 29.27 -7.87 12.32
C VAL A 261 30.44 -8.46 13.12
N SER A 262 30.14 -9.13 14.23
CA SER A 262 31.14 -9.92 14.97
C SER A 262 31.23 -11.34 14.42
N LEU A 263 32.44 -11.77 14.05
CA LEU A 263 32.71 -13.09 13.52
C LEU A 263 33.17 -14.09 14.60
N ASP A 264 32.73 -13.93 15.84
CA ASP A 264 32.97 -14.85 16.96
C ASP A 264 32.33 -16.21 16.75
#